data_a9a750b57876cdf83a0fa87c640e54dd
#
_entry.id   a9a750b57876cdf83a0fa87c640e54dd
#
_cell.length_a   1.000
_cell.length_b   1.000
_cell.length_c   1.000
_cell.angle_alpha   90.00
_cell.angle_beta   90.00
_cell.angle_gamma   90.00
#
_symmetry.space_group_name_H-M   'P 1'
#
loop_
_entity.id
_entity.type
_entity.pdbx_description
1 polymer ?
#
loop_
_entity_poly.entity_id
_entity_poly.type
_entity_poly.pdbx_seq_one_letter_code
_entity_poly.pdbx_strand_id
1 'polypeptide(L)'
;TSASPCVDGSDAPARSTPPVTRLRVGTGYDSHRFDDARPLVLGGVTIPDHAGLTGHSDGDAVAHAVIDAILGAASAGNVGRLVVNVDVTIVCESPRIGPWVGAMCTRLGRALDVKPEQVSVKGKTNEGMGWIGAGEGLAVHAVALVEGNVGADGPRRGEEPEL
;
A
#
# COMPACT_ATOMS: atom_id res chain seq x y z
N THR A 1 58.00 -47.14 13.61
CA THR A 1 57.40 -45.85 14.05
C THR A 1 56.48 -45.31 12.97
N SER A 2 55.20 -45.63 13.10
CA SER A 2 54.14 -45.22 12.22
C SER A 2 53.48 -43.96 12.82
N ALA A 3 53.55 -42.83 12.11
CA ALA A 3 52.86 -41.62 12.46
C ALA A 3 51.50 -41.58 11.72
N SER A 4 50.41 -41.56 12.48
CA SER A 4 49.05 -41.33 11.96
C SER A 4 48.85 -39.85 11.65
N PRO A 5 48.19 -39.49 10.55
CA PRO A 5 47.84 -38.10 10.27
C PRO A 5 46.67 -37.68 11.14
N CYS A 6 46.78 -36.50 11.79
CA CYS A 6 45.69 -35.79 12.45
C CYS A 6 44.70 -35.32 11.39
N VAL A 7 43.47 -35.79 11.47
CA VAL A 7 42.31 -35.22 10.71
C VAL A 7 41.86 -33.98 11.46
N ASP A 8 42.11 -32.83 10.86
CA ASP A 8 41.54 -31.56 11.32
C ASP A 8 40.06 -31.50 10.95
N GLY A 9 39.23 -31.66 11.97
CA GLY A 9 37.78 -31.72 11.85
C GLY A 9 37.12 -30.37 12.13
N SER A 10 37.29 -29.40 11.23
CA SER A 10 36.59 -28.10 11.34
C SER A 10 35.80 -27.72 10.08
N ASP A 11 34.93 -28.63 9.67
CA ASP A 11 33.89 -28.28 8.68
C ASP A 11 32.53 -28.30 9.36
N ALA A 12 32.34 -27.38 10.32
CA ALA A 12 31.03 -27.11 10.85
C ALA A 12 30.27 -26.25 9.83
N PRO A 13 29.08 -26.69 9.35
CA PRO A 13 28.30 -25.88 8.38
C PRO A 13 28.00 -24.52 8.99
N ALA A 14 28.30 -23.45 8.24
CA ALA A 14 27.99 -22.11 8.62
C ALA A 14 26.48 -22.02 8.96
N ARG A 15 26.13 -21.63 10.18
CA ARG A 15 24.75 -21.40 10.59
C ARG A 15 24.21 -20.25 9.75
N SER A 16 23.34 -20.56 8.80
CA SER A 16 22.59 -19.55 8.06
C SER A 16 21.72 -18.79 9.06
N THR A 17 22.02 -17.53 9.28
CA THR A 17 21.14 -16.61 10.03
C THR A 17 19.80 -16.54 9.27
N PRO A 18 18.66 -16.74 9.94
CA PRO A 18 17.38 -16.61 9.28
C PRO A 18 17.23 -15.19 8.70
N PRO A 19 16.56 -15.04 7.56
CA PRO A 19 16.36 -13.74 6.95
C PRO A 19 15.64 -12.82 7.93
N VAL A 20 16.14 -11.59 8.10
CA VAL A 20 15.53 -10.59 8.98
C VAL A 20 14.36 -9.97 8.22
N THR A 21 13.17 -10.28 8.66
CA THR A 21 11.93 -9.63 8.18
C THR A 21 11.87 -8.20 8.70
N ARG A 22 11.62 -7.24 7.81
CA ARG A 22 11.39 -5.84 8.18
C ARG A 22 9.99 -5.41 7.78
N LEU A 23 9.27 -4.84 8.74
CA LEU A 23 8.00 -4.17 8.52
C LEU A 23 8.25 -2.71 8.15
N ARG A 24 7.49 -2.20 7.19
CA ARG A 24 7.54 -0.82 6.74
C ARG A 24 6.13 -0.29 6.56
N VAL A 25 5.95 0.98 6.92
CA VAL A 25 4.70 1.71 6.77
C VAL A 25 4.88 2.78 5.70
N GLY A 26 3.90 2.91 4.84
CA GLY A 26 3.78 4.02 3.91
C GLY A 26 2.40 4.65 3.99
N THR A 27 2.33 5.91 3.62
CA THR A 27 1.08 6.68 3.54
C THR A 27 0.87 7.16 2.12
N GLY A 28 -0.38 7.25 1.70
CA GLY A 28 -0.79 7.82 0.42
C GLY A 28 -1.95 8.78 0.62
N TYR A 29 -2.02 9.75 -0.24
CA TYR A 29 -3.09 10.75 -0.27
C TYR A 29 -3.43 11.07 -1.72
N ASP A 30 -4.73 11.10 -2.03
CA ASP A 30 -5.21 11.59 -3.31
C ASP A 30 -6.50 12.39 -3.13
N SER A 31 -6.73 13.37 -3.97
CA SER A 31 -7.94 14.18 -3.93
C SER A 31 -8.33 14.67 -5.32
N HIS A 32 -9.62 14.60 -5.61
CA HIS A 32 -10.16 14.97 -6.90
C HIS A 32 -11.47 15.75 -6.76
N ARG A 33 -11.72 16.65 -7.70
CA ARG A 33 -13.02 17.28 -7.87
C ARG A 33 -13.98 16.30 -8.53
N PHE A 34 -15.27 16.47 -8.25
CA PHE A 34 -16.31 15.75 -8.99
C PHE A 34 -16.44 16.26 -10.43
N ASP A 35 -16.82 15.35 -11.32
CA ASP A 35 -17.00 15.58 -12.76
C ASP A 35 -18.17 14.74 -13.26
N ASP A 36 -19.23 15.43 -13.72
CA ASP A 36 -20.45 14.79 -14.21
C ASP A 36 -20.25 14.02 -15.53
N ALA A 37 -19.14 14.24 -16.23
CA ALA A 37 -18.85 13.59 -17.50
C ALA A 37 -18.37 12.13 -17.35
N ARG A 38 -18.15 11.66 -16.11
CA ARG A 38 -17.58 10.35 -15.82
C ARG A 38 -18.37 9.59 -14.77
N PRO A 39 -18.38 8.24 -14.82
CA PRO A 39 -18.89 7.43 -13.70
C PRO A 39 -17.93 7.55 -12.50
N LEU A 40 -18.46 7.49 -11.29
CA LEU A 40 -17.64 7.42 -10.08
C LEU A 40 -17.10 6.00 -9.90
N VAL A 41 -15.78 5.89 -9.85
CA VAL A 41 -15.07 4.63 -9.52
C VAL A 41 -14.23 4.85 -8.29
N LEU A 42 -14.39 4.00 -7.29
CA LEU A 42 -13.60 4.02 -6.04
C LEU A 42 -13.20 2.60 -5.65
N GLY A 43 -11.91 2.34 -5.54
CA GLY A 43 -11.37 1.01 -5.21
C GLY A 43 -11.78 -0.07 -6.22
N GLY A 44 -11.85 0.29 -7.50
CA GLY A 44 -12.28 -0.58 -8.59
C GLY A 44 -13.79 -0.87 -8.61
N VAL A 45 -14.59 -0.15 -7.82
CA VAL A 45 -16.06 -0.31 -7.75
C VAL A 45 -16.72 0.91 -8.36
N THR A 46 -17.59 0.71 -9.36
CA THR A 46 -18.42 1.76 -9.92
C THR A 46 -19.59 2.05 -8.99
N ILE A 47 -19.73 3.30 -8.59
CA ILE A 47 -20.82 3.81 -7.75
C ILE A 47 -21.81 4.49 -8.69
N PRO A 48 -23.05 3.95 -8.83
CA PRO A 48 -24.05 4.53 -9.72
C PRO A 48 -24.59 5.85 -9.19
N ASP A 49 -25.23 6.60 -10.09
CA ASP A 49 -26.01 7.80 -9.79
C ASP A 49 -25.21 8.91 -9.06
N HIS A 50 -23.91 8.98 -9.33
CA HIS A 50 -23.03 10.00 -8.77
C HIS A 50 -22.00 10.47 -9.78
N ALA A 51 -21.65 11.76 -9.74
CA ALA A 51 -20.55 12.32 -10.51
C ALA A 51 -19.24 11.59 -10.23
N GLY A 52 -18.47 11.30 -11.27
CA GLY A 52 -17.13 10.72 -11.15
C GLY A 52 -16.10 11.74 -10.71
N LEU A 53 -14.83 11.43 -10.94
CA LEU A 53 -13.71 12.28 -10.53
C LEU A 53 -12.94 12.81 -11.74
N THR A 54 -12.54 14.09 -11.69
CA THR A 54 -11.62 14.68 -12.68
C THR A 54 -10.27 13.97 -12.63
N GLY A 55 -9.59 13.83 -13.77
CA GLY A 55 -8.23 13.27 -13.80
C GLY A 55 -7.82 12.82 -15.19
N HIS A 56 -6.51 12.61 -15.39
CA HIS A 56 -5.95 12.10 -16.65
C HIS A 56 -6.01 10.56 -16.77
N SER A 57 -6.27 9.85 -15.65
CA SER A 57 -6.43 8.40 -15.57
C SER A 57 -7.91 8.01 -15.43
N ASP A 58 -8.20 6.85 -14.89
CA ASP A 58 -9.54 6.37 -14.53
C ASP A 58 -10.21 7.17 -13.41
N GLY A 59 -9.43 7.99 -12.68
CA GLY A 59 -9.92 8.83 -11.59
C GLY A 59 -10.23 8.05 -10.30
N ASP A 60 -9.71 6.83 -10.14
CA ASP A 60 -9.90 6.07 -8.89
C ASP A 60 -8.95 6.56 -7.81
N ALA A 61 -9.39 7.57 -7.05
CA ALA A 61 -8.61 8.16 -5.96
C ALA A 61 -8.23 7.15 -4.85
N VAL A 62 -9.03 6.11 -4.66
CA VAL A 62 -8.72 5.04 -3.69
C VAL A 62 -7.54 4.21 -4.17
N ALA A 63 -7.56 3.80 -5.43
CA ALA A 63 -6.47 3.03 -6.03
C ALA A 63 -5.16 3.84 -6.01
N HIS A 64 -5.20 5.12 -6.36
CA HIS A 64 -4.03 6.00 -6.37
C HIS A 64 -3.44 6.18 -4.96
N ALA A 65 -4.26 6.49 -3.97
CA ALA A 65 -3.79 6.60 -2.58
C ALA A 65 -3.18 5.30 -2.06
N VAL A 66 -3.75 4.14 -2.39
CA VAL A 66 -3.22 2.83 -2.01
C VAL A 66 -1.88 2.56 -2.69
N ILE A 67 -1.75 2.86 -3.99
CA ILE A 67 -0.49 2.72 -4.74
C ILE A 67 0.59 3.58 -4.10
N ASP A 68 0.31 4.85 -3.80
CA ASP A 68 1.26 5.76 -3.16
C ASP A 68 1.69 5.26 -1.78
N ALA A 69 0.75 4.74 -0.98
CA ALA A 69 1.08 4.15 0.32
C ALA A 69 2.04 2.96 0.20
N ILE A 70 1.79 2.07 -0.76
CA ILE A 70 2.64 0.89 -1.00
C ILE A 70 4.01 1.32 -1.52
N LEU A 71 4.07 2.24 -2.49
CA LEU A 71 5.32 2.76 -3.02
C LEU A 71 6.14 3.50 -1.96
N GLY A 72 5.48 4.28 -1.10
CA GLY A 72 6.12 4.94 0.04
C GLY A 72 6.72 3.95 1.03
N ALA A 73 5.99 2.89 1.39
CA ALA A 73 6.52 1.79 2.20
C ALA A 73 7.65 1.06 1.49
N ALA A 74 7.54 0.93 0.18
CA ALA A 74 8.52 0.27 -0.67
C ALA A 74 9.84 1.02 -0.76
N SER A 75 9.92 2.34 -0.69
CA SER A 75 11.08 3.20 -0.91
C SER A 75 12.25 2.49 -1.61
N ALA A 76 12.54 2.90 -2.82
CA ALA A 76 13.63 2.49 -3.71
C ALA A 76 14.53 1.33 -3.21
N GLY A 77 14.12 0.10 -3.40
CA GLY A 77 14.94 -1.05 -3.07
C GLY A 77 14.30 -2.35 -3.57
N ASN A 78 15.12 -3.19 -4.12
CA ASN A 78 14.80 -4.46 -4.76
C ASN A 78 14.39 -5.51 -3.71
N VAL A 79 13.24 -5.34 -3.06
CA VAL A 79 12.78 -6.27 -2.03
C VAL A 79 11.46 -6.88 -2.48
N GLY A 80 11.42 -8.18 -2.64
CA GLY A 80 10.15 -8.91 -2.76
C GLY A 80 9.33 -8.58 -1.52
N ARG A 81 8.19 -7.89 -1.70
CA ARG A 81 7.41 -7.34 -0.60
C ARG A 81 6.01 -7.89 -0.64
N LEU A 82 5.54 -8.25 0.51
CA LEU A 82 4.17 -8.67 0.73
C LEU A 82 3.42 -7.55 1.44
N VAL A 83 2.29 -7.14 0.89
CA VAL A 83 1.35 -6.27 1.59
C VAL A 83 0.77 -7.07 2.76
N VAL A 84 0.91 -6.55 3.98
CA VAL A 84 0.35 -7.17 5.20
C VAL A 84 -1.08 -6.72 5.40
N ASN A 85 -1.31 -5.41 5.32
CA ASN A 85 -2.64 -4.82 5.35
C ASN A 85 -2.65 -3.41 4.76
N VAL A 86 -3.84 -2.96 4.38
CA VAL A 86 -4.12 -1.61 3.92
C VAL A 86 -5.32 -1.05 4.67
N ASP A 87 -5.23 0.21 5.10
CA ASP A 87 -6.32 0.96 5.71
C ASP A 87 -6.59 2.23 4.92
N VAL A 88 -7.82 2.40 4.45
CA VAL A 88 -8.26 3.50 3.59
C VAL A 88 -9.35 4.31 4.28
N THR A 89 -9.23 5.62 4.26
CA THR A 89 -10.26 6.56 4.68
C THR A 89 -10.66 7.45 3.50
N ILE A 90 -11.91 7.35 3.08
CA ILE A 90 -12.51 8.21 2.04
C ILE A 90 -13.27 9.32 2.75
N VAL A 91 -12.91 10.57 2.49
CA VAL A 91 -13.58 11.75 3.05
C VAL A 91 -14.40 12.41 1.96
N CYS A 92 -15.74 12.37 2.09
CA CYS A 92 -16.68 12.97 1.16
C CYS A 92 -18.04 13.19 1.85
N GLU A 93 -18.79 14.21 1.43
CA GLU A 93 -20.18 14.39 1.89
C GLU A 93 -21.14 13.42 1.20
N SER A 94 -20.87 13.11 -0.05
CA SER A 94 -21.61 12.17 -0.90
C SER A 94 -20.64 11.47 -1.85
N PRO A 95 -20.94 10.21 -2.27
CA PRO A 95 -22.02 9.33 -1.83
C PRO A 95 -21.74 8.70 -0.46
N ARG A 96 -22.74 8.02 0.12
CA ARG A 96 -22.50 7.16 1.28
C ARG A 96 -21.66 5.97 0.89
N ILE A 97 -20.48 5.83 1.48
CA ILE A 97 -19.48 4.79 1.14
C ILE A 97 -19.85 3.41 1.71
N GLY A 98 -20.53 3.37 2.86
CA GLY A 98 -20.84 2.14 3.59
C GLY A 98 -21.33 0.97 2.74
N PRO A 99 -22.31 1.13 1.84
CA PRO A 99 -22.84 0.04 1.00
C PRO A 99 -21.79 -0.60 0.08
N TRP A 100 -20.71 0.12 -0.26
CA TRP A 100 -19.72 -0.28 -1.25
C TRP A 100 -18.44 -0.86 -0.64
N VAL A 101 -18.25 -0.71 0.68
CA VAL A 101 -17.02 -1.11 1.39
C VAL A 101 -16.63 -2.56 1.12
N GLY A 102 -17.58 -3.50 1.24
CA GLY A 102 -17.28 -4.92 1.03
C GLY A 102 -16.79 -5.22 -0.38
N ALA A 103 -17.38 -4.56 -1.39
CA ALA A 103 -16.96 -4.71 -2.78
C ALA A 103 -15.56 -4.11 -3.02
N MET A 104 -15.27 -2.94 -2.44
CA MET A 104 -13.95 -2.32 -2.50
C MET A 104 -12.89 -3.19 -1.84
N CYS A 105 -13.12 -3.70 -0.63
CA CYS A 105 -12.20 -4.61 0.06
C CYS A 105 -11.90 -5.85 -0.79
N THR A 106 -12.92 -6.42 -1.43
CA THR A 106 -12.74 -7.59 -2.31
C THR A 106 -11.91 -7.25 -3.55
N ARG A 107 -12.18 -6.13 -4.21
CA ARG A 107 -11.45 -5.68 -5.41
C ARG A 107 -9.99 -5.36 -5.11
N LEU A 108 -9.77 -4.55 -4.07
CA LEU A 108 -8.43 -4.17 -3.63
C LEU A 108 -7.64 -5.39 -3.14
N GLY A 109 -8.26 -6.27 -2.34
CA GLY A 109 -7.62 -7.50 -1.87
C GLY A 109 -7.16 -8.38 -3.03
N ARG A 110 -8.00 -8.56 -4.06
CA ARG A 110 -7.63 -9.29 -5.27
C ARG A 110 -6.48 -8.62 -6.05
N ALA A 111 -6.50 -7.30 -6.18
CA ALA A 111 -5.46 -6.55 -6.90
C ALA A 111 -4.10 -6.60 -6.19
N LEU A 112 -4.11 -6.66 -4.86
CA LEU A 112 -2.93 -6.69 -4.00
C LEU A 112 -2.46 -8.11 -3.64
N ASP A 113 -3.17 -9.13 -4.10
CA ASP A 113 -2.95 -10.55 -3.75
C ASP A 113 -2.98 -10.78 -2.22
N VAL A 114 -3.95 -10.17 -1.56
CA VAL A 114 -4.22 -10.33 -0.12
C VAL A 114 -5.69 -10.69 0.11
N LYS A 115 -6.01 -11.18 1.30
CA LYS A 115 -7.40 -11.47 1.67
C LYS A 115 -8.18 -10.17 1.88
N PRO A 116 -9.51 -10.14 1.59
CA PRO A 116 -10.33 -8.95 1.83
C PRO A 116 -10.26 -8.42 3.27
N GLU A 117 -10.06 -9.30 4.26
CA GLU A 117 -9.95 -8.95 5.68
C GLU A 117 -8.66 -8.19 6.02
N GLN A 118 -7.69 -8.18 5.11
CA GLN A 118 -6.44 -7.39 5.21
C GLN A 118 -6.61 -5.98 4.63
N VAL A 119 -7.79 -5.67 4.07
CA VAL A 119 -8.13 -4.36 3.52
C VAL A 119 -9.26 -3.75 4.35
N SER A 120 -9.03 -2.58 4.91
CA SER A 120 -10.03 -1.77 5.60
C SER A 120 -10.38 -0.56 4.74
N VAL A 121 -11.67 -0.30 4.53
CA VAL A 121 -12.17 0.92 3.88
C VAL A 121 -13.23 1.54 4.76
N LYS A 122 -13.14 2.84 4.99
CA LYS A 122 -14.11 3.59 5.78
C LYS A 122 -14.42 4.94 5.13
N GLY A 123 -15.67 5.36 5.21
CA GLY A 123 -16.13 6.68 4.79
C GLY A 123 -16.25 7.63 5.99
N LYS A 124 -15.90 8.89 5.76
CA LYS A 124 -16.08 10.00 6.68
C LYS A 124 -16.66 11.19 5.93
N THR A 125 -17.45 12.00 6.62
CA THR A 125 -17.80 13.35 6.16
C THR A 125 -16.73 14.34 6.61
N ASN A 126 -16.72 15.52 6.02
CA ASN A 126 -15.93 16.65 6.51
C ASN A 126 -16.79 17.64 7.31
N GLU A 127 -17.97 17.17 7.78
CA GLU A 127 -18.92 17.92 8.60
C GLU A 127 -19.30 19.30 7.99
N GLY A 128 -19.46 19.35 6.67
CA GLY A 128 -19.78 20.56 5.94
C GLY A 128 -18.63 21.57 5.80
N MET A 129 -17.42 21.22 6.26
CA MET A 129 -16.27 22.14 6.25
C MET A 129 -15.46 22.07 4.95
N GLY A 130 -15.03 23.24 4.49
CA GLY A 130 -14.13 23.37 3.33
C GLY A 130 -14.74 22.88 2.01
N TRP A 131 -13.90 22.68 1.02
CA TRP A 131 -14.31 22.25 -0.32
C TRP A 131 -14.93 20.84 -0.36
N ILE A 132 -14.49 19.93 0.51
CA ILE A 132 -15.14 18.62 0.65
C ILE A 132 -16.52 18.79 1.23
N GLY A 133 -16.66 19.60 2.31
CA GLY A 133 -17.94 19.90 2.93
C GLY A 133 -18.91 20.65 2.00
N ALA A 134 -18.39 21.42 1.05
CA ALA A 134 -19.18 22.04 -0.01
C ALA A 134 -19.60 21.04 -1.12
N GLY A 135 -19.17 19.79 -1.07
CA GLY A 135 -19.48 18.77 -2.08
C GLY A 135 -18.74 18.96 -3.41
N GLU A 136 -17.61 19.66 -3.41
CA GLU A 136 -16.86 19.92 -4.65
C GLU A 136 -16.02 18.71 -5.10
N GLY A 137 -15.77 17.76 -4.22
CA GLY A 137 -14.93 16.59 -4.49
C GLY A 137 -14.74 15.72 -3.25
N LEU A 138 -13.78 14.83 -3.31
CA LEU A 138 -13.41 13.95 -2.20
C LEU A 138 -11.89 13.89 -2.02
N ALA A 139 -11.48 13.43 -0.86
CA ALA A 139 -10.10 13.09 -0.54
C ALA A 139 -10.00 11.67 0.01
N VAL A 140 -8.89 11.02 -0.25
CA VAL A 140 -8.59 9.68 0.23
C VAL A 140 -7.24 9.67 0.93
N HIS A 141 -7.23 9.09 2.11
CA HIS A 141 -6.00 8.74 2.83
C HIS A 141 -5.84 7.23 2.85
N ALA A 142 -4.64 6.75 2.58
CA ALA A 142 -4.31 5.33 2.70
C ALA A 142 -3.06 5.13 3.54
N VAL A 143 -3.04 4.03 4.28
CA VAL A 143 -1.86 3.55 5.01
C VAL A 143 -1.65 2.10 4.59
N ALA A 144 -0.43 1.74 4.24
CA ALA A 144 -0.05 0.36 3.94
C ALA A 144 1.05 -0.11 4.89
N LEU A 145 0.88 -1.30 5.44
CA LEU A 145 1.92 -2.07 6.10
C LEU A 145 2.46 -3.11 5.13
N VAL A 146 3.76 -3.10 4.92
CA VAL A 146 4.45 -3.99 3.98
C VAL A 146 5.55 -4.74 4.70
N GLU A 147 5.63 -6.04 4.44
CA GLU A 147 6.71 -6.90 4.92
C GLU A 147 7.71 -7.17 3.79
N GLY A 148 9.00 -7.10 4.10
CA GLY A 148 10.04 -7.41 3.13
C GLY A 148 11.23 -8.09 3.79
N ASN A 149 11.82 -9.06 3.07
CA ASN A 149 13.07 -9.66 3.48
C ASN A 149 14.22 -8.74 3.07
N VAL A 150 15.08 -8.38 4.02
CA VAL A 150 16.35 -7.74 3.73
C VAL A 150 17.31 -8.85 3.31
N GLY A 151 17.55 -8.97 2.00
CA GLY A 151 18.66 -9.76 1.52
C GLY A 151 19.98 -9.23 2.10
N ALA A 152 21.01 -10.05 2.16
CA ALA A 152 22.34 -9.74 2.70
C ALA A 152 23.04 -8.55 2.01
N ASP A 153 22.48 -8.02 0.92
CA ASP A 153 22.99 -6.92 0.07
C ASP A 153 22.20 -5.62 0.20
N GLY A 154 21.69 -5.28 1.39
CA GLY A 154 21.27 -3.91 1.66
C GLY A 154 22.47 -2.95 1.54
N PRO A 155 22.29 -1.67 1.10
CA PRO A 155 23.41 -0.73 0.96
C PRO A 155 24.19 -0.69 2.27
N ARG A 156 25.49 -0.96 2.19
CA ARG A 156 26.39 -0.88 3.34
C ARG A 156 26.38 0.56 3.82
N ARG A 157 26.15 0.75 5.14
CA ARG A 157 26.30 2.06 5.76
C ARG A 157 27.73 2.56 5.45
N GLY A 158 27.85 3.58 4.61
CA GLY A 158 29.13 4.20 4.32
C GLY A 158 29.40 4.56 2.86
N GLU A 159 28.54 4.18 1.92
CA GLU A 159 28.64 4.70 0.54
C GLU A 159 27.70 5.91 0.42
N GLU A 160 28.24 7.12 0.68
CA GLU A 160 27.58 8.37 0.29
C GLU A 160 27.57 8.43 -1.23
N PRO A 161 26.42 8.76 -1.88
CA PRO A 161 26.44 9.03 -3.31
C PRO A 161 27.27 10.30 -3.55
N GLU A 162 28.31 10.21 -4.36
CA GLU A 162 28.96 11.39 -4.91
C GLU A 162 27.91 12.17 -5.72
N LEU A 163 27.66 13.44 -5.33
CA LEU A 163 26.80 14.39 -6.02
C LEU A 163 27.52 14.96 -7.24
#